data_afd4b3b1be033750202634dc2bdd88c7
#
_entry.id   afd4b3b1be033750202634dc2bdd88c7
#
_cell.length_a   1.000
_cell.length_b   1.000
_cell.length_c   1.000
_cell.angle_alpha   90.00
_cell.angle_beta   90.00
_cell.angle_gamma   90.00
#
_symmetry.space_group_name_H-M   'P 1'
#
loop_
_entity.id
_entity.type
_entity.pdbx_description
1 polymer ?
#
loop_
_entity_poly.entity_id
_entity_poly.type
_entity_poly.pdbx_seq_one_letter_code
_entity_poly.pdbx_strand_id
1 'polypeptide(L)'
;FYARYVDKGPREDTRKAVCKDPDKYNELALYWMNEYAKYVDKGPHEETRKAACVDSCSAYDYARSIDKKPTDDTRKSVCSAGIGNSELAYSYAMIIDKKPSDDTRKTACKDPEYALKYAEEVDKGPHKDTRDACCRSLTYSYIYADSIDRGPHKNTRKVACGDPRYAFDYANDIDKEPRDDTRKAACKDPESAYRYAQDVDVEPRDDTRKAACKSSHYAYKY
;
A
#
# COMPACT_ATOMS: atom_id res chain seq x y z
N PHE A 1 4.50 -37.71 7.94
CA PHE A 1 4.68 -39.08 7.43
C PHE A 1 3.70 -40.06 8.02
N TYR A 2 3.59 -40.20 9.35
CA TYR A 2 2.73 -41.25 9.98
C TYR A 2 1.28 -41.16 9.50
N ALA A 3 0.60 -40.04 9.65
CA ALA A 3 -0.80 -39.88 9.25
C ALA A 3 -1.04 -40.11 7.74
N ARG A 4 -0.06 -39.76 6.89
CA ARG A 4 -0.15 -39.93 5.42
C ARG A 4 0.07 -41.36 4.96
N TYR A 5 1.01 -42.09 5.60
CA TYR A 5 1.46 -43.39 5.11
C TYR A 5 1.01 -44.57 5.98
N VAL A 6 0.78 -44.35 7.27
CA VAL A 6 0.34 -45.37 8.22
C VAL A 6 -1.17 -45.32 8.42
N ASP A 7 -1.71 -44.18 8.88
CA ASP A 7 -3.15 -44.04 9.09
C ASP A 7 -3.93 -43.90 7.78
N LYS A 8 -3.27 -43.51 6.71
CA LYS A 8 -3.86 -43.28 5.35
C LYS A 8 -5.04 -42.31 5.35
N GLY A 9 -5.14 -41.43 6.38
CA GLY A 9 -6.21 -40.46 6.49
C GLY A 9 -6.10 -39.59 7.74
N PRO A 10 -6.98 -38.59 7.85
CA PRO A 10 -6.97 -37.66 8.98
C PRO A 10 -7.47 -38.36 10.27
N ARG A 11 -6.74 -38.10 11.38
CA ARG A 11 -7.13 -38.48 12.74
C ARG A 11 -7.03 -37.27 13.66
N GLU A 12 -7.92 -37.15 14.60
CA GLU A 12 -8.00 -36.03 15.53
C GLU A 12 -6.75 -35.93 16.42
N ASP A 13 -6.23 -37.05 16.91
CA ASP A 13 -5.03 -37.09 17.74
C ASP A 13 -3.76 -36.60 16.98
N THR A 14 -3.59 -37.08 15.74
CA THR A 14 -2.45 -36.63 14.89
C THR A 14 -2.60 -35.18 14.47
N ARG A 15 -3.82 -34.69 14.19
CA ARG A 15 -4.08 -33.29 13.88
C ARG A 15 -3.77 -32.39 15.07
N LYS A 16 -4.27 -32.73 16.25
CA LYS A 16 -3.98 -32.03 17.51
C LYS A 16 -2.47 -31.99 17.80
N ALA A 17 -1.76 -33.07 17.53
CA ALA A 17 -0.32 -33.14 17.74
C ALA A 17 0.44 -32.19 16.80
N VAL A 18 0.03 -32.09 15.54
CA VAL A 18 0.64 -31.16 14.54
C VAL A 18 0.30 -29.71 14.86
N CYS A 19 -0.87 -29.41 15.39
CA CYS A 19 -1.32 -28.06 15.76
C CYS A 19 -0.90 -27.63 17.18
N LYS A 20 -0.23 -28.54 17.96
CA LYS A 20 0.17 -28.23 19.32
C LYS A 20 1.35 -27.27 19.35
N ASP A 21 1.22 -26.20 20.14
CA ASP A 21 2.26 -25.20 20.40
C ASP A 21 2.89 -24.58 19.13
N PRO A 22 2.09 -23.98 18.20
CA PRO A 22 2.64 -23.35 17.00
C PRO A 22 3.60 -22.19 17.33
N ASP A 23 3.42 -21.51 18.47
CA ASP A 23 4.31 -20.44 18.94
C ASP A 23 5.70 -20.93 19.39
N LYS A 24 5.79 -22.21 19.76
CA LYS A 24 7.00 -22.79 20.35
C LYS A 24 7.94 -23.40 19.32
N TYR A 25 7.43 -23.75 18.17
CA TYR A 25 8.15 -24.44 17.11
C TYR A 25 8.09 -23.65 15.80
N ASN A 26 8.86 -22.58 15.69
CA ASN A 26 9.23 -21.84 14.48
C ASN A 26 8.56 -22.26 13.13
N GLU A 27 9.03 -21.72 12.04
CA GLU A 27 8.60 -21.95 10.65
C GLU A 27 8.35 -23.43 10.28
N LEU A 28 9.09 -24.37 10.90
CA LEU A 28 8.97 -25.81 10.62
C LEU A 28 7.65 -26.42 11.11
N ALA A 29 7.13 -25.97 12.26
CA ALA A 29 5.84 -26.47 12.77
C ALA A 29 4.67 -25.97 11.90
N LEU A 30 4.71 -24.71 11.50
CA LEU A 30 3.72 -24.12 10.58
C LEU A 30 3.77 -24.79 9.20
N TYR A 31 4.96 -25.12 8.72
CA TYR A 31 5.13 -25.91 7.50
C TYR A 31 4.44 -27.28 7.61
N TRP A 32 4.71 -28.05 8.66
CA TRP A 32 4.11 -29.40 8.83
C TRP A 32 2.59 -29.34 9.01
N MET A 33 2.07 -28.32 9.65
CA MET A 33 0.63 -28.09 9.78
C MET A 33 -0.02 -27.84 8.40
N ASN A 34 0.58 -27.00 7.57
CA ASN A 34 0.13 -26.75 6.20
C ASN A 34 0.18 -28.03 5.35
N GLU A 35 1.27 -28.82 5.46
CA GLU A 35 1.40 -30.12 4.79
C GLU A 35 0.32 -31.12 5.26
N TYR A 36 0.00 -31.14 6.55
CA TYR A 36 -1.06 -31.96 7.09
C TYR A 36 -2.43 -31.58 6.51
N ALA A 37 -2.77 -30.30 6.54
CA ALA A 37 -4.03 -29.81 5.96
C ALA A 37 -4.14 -30.10 4.46
N LYS A 38 -3.03 -29.96 3.73
CA LYS A 38 -3.00 -30.17 2.27
C LYS A 38 -3.07 -31.65 1.87
N TYR A 39 -2.32 -32.51 2.53
CA TYR A 39 -2.12 -33.88 2.05
C TYR A 39 -2.83 -34.94 2.90
N VAL A 40 -3.21 -34.65 4.14
CA VAL A 40 -3.91 -35.59 5.04
C VAL A 40 -5.37 -35.20 5.14
N ASP A 41 -5.70 -33.99 5.57
CA ASP A 41 -7.09 -33.47 5.61
C ASP A 41 -7.67 -33.28 4.19
N LYS A 42 -6.81 -33.00 3.22
CA LYS A 42 -7.17 -32.69 1.84
C LYS A 42 -8.13 -31.51 1.72
N GLY A 43 -8.06 -30.58 2.66
CA GLY A 43 -8.89 -29.38 2.71
C GLY A 43 -8.81 -28.66 4.03
N PRO A 44 -9.59 -27.58 4.16
CA PRO A 44 -9.57 -26.75 5.34
C PRO A 44 -10.20 -27.45 6.55
N HIS A 45 -9.54 -27.29 7.70
CA HIS A 45 -10.04 -27.72 8.99
C HIS A 45 -9.86 -26.59 10.03
N GLU A 46 -10.79 -26.46 10.98
CA GLU A 46 -10.79 -25.36 11.94
C GLU A 46 -9.52 -25.32 12.80
N GLU A 47 -9.05 -26.46 13.29
CA GLU A 47 -7.85 -26.56 14.14
C GLU A 47 -6.58 -26.15 13.36
N THR A 48 -6.40 -26.64 12.13
CA THR A 48 -5.24 -26.31 11.31
C THR A 48 -5.28 -24.83 10.87
N ARG A 49 -6.47 -24.27 10.60
CA ARG A 49 -6.63 -22.84 10.31
C ARG A 49 -6.29 -21.98 11.52
N LYS A 50 -6.80 -22.31 12.71
CA LYS A 50 -6.46 -21.57 13.94
C LYS A 50 -4.97 -21.60 14.23
N ALA A 51 -4.31 -22.75 14.03
CA ALA A 51 -2.87 -22.86 14.18
C ALA A 51 -2.10 -21.99 13.13
N ALA A 52 -2.56 -21.94 11.88
CA ALA A 52 -1.99 -21.06 10.88
C ALA A 52 -2.13 -19.57 11.22
N CYS A 53 -3.24 -19.19 11.86
CA CYS A 53 -3.53 -17.80 12.21
C CYS A 53 -2.68 -17.22 13.35
N VAL A 54 -1.77 -17.98 13.92
CA VAL A 54 -0.77 -17.47 14.88
C VAL A 54 0.26 -16.59 14.19
N ASP A 55 0.55 -16.86 12.91
CA ASP A 55 1.47 -16.08 12.08
C ASP A 55 0.79 -15.55 10.81
N SER A 56 1.05 -14.30 10.46
CA SER A 56 0.39 -13.64 9.32
C SER A 56 0.75 -14.25 7.97
N CYS A 57 2.00 -14.66 7.77
CA CYS A 57 2.46 -15.31 6.54
C CYS A 57 1.80 -16.68 6.39
N SER A 58 1.79 -17.46 7.48
CA SER A 58 1.15 -18.78 7.53
C SER A 58 -0.35 -18.69 7.31
N ALA A 59 -1.03 -17.69 7.86
CA ALA A 59 -2.45 -17.43 7.63
C ALA A 59 -2.73 -17.09 6.14
N TYR A 60 -1.86 -16.29 5.52
CA TYR A 60 -1.97 -15.99 4.10
C TYR A 60 -1.79 -17.23 3.23
N ASP A 61 -0.76 -18.04 3.49
CA ASP A 61 -0.48 -19.27 2.75
C ASP A 61 -1.60 -20.31 2.94
N TYR A 62 -2.16 -20.42 4.13
CA TYR A 62 -3.32 -21.28 4.41
C TYR A 62 -4.56 -20.85 3.63
N ALA A 63 -4.87 -19.55 3.66
CA ALA A 63 -6.00 -18.98 2.91
C ALA A 63 -5.85 -19.18 1.40
N ARG A 64 -4.63 -19.00 0.89
CA ARG A 64 -4.32 -19.12 -0.55
C ARG A 64 -4.34 -20.57 -1.04
N SER A 65 -3.73 -21.49 -0.29
CA SER A 65 -3.46 -22.85 -0.78
C SER A 65 -4.48 -23.89 -0.30
N ILE A 66 -5.09 -23.69 0.86
CA ILE A 66 -5.96 -24.66 1.51
C ILE A 66 -7.42 -24.20 1.51
N ASP A 67 -7.73 -23.02 2.10
CA ASP A 67 -9.10 -22.48 2.10
C ASP A 67 -9.57 -22.10 0.69
N LYS A 68 -8.66 -21.54 -0.12
CA LYS A 68 -8.92 -21.03 -1.48
C LYS A 68 -10.05 -20.00 -1.52
N LYS A 69 -10.33 -19.40 -0.39
CA LYS A 69 -11.36 -18.37 -0.17
C LYS A 69 -11.04 -17.57 1.08
N PRO A 70 -11.54 -16.33 1.18
CA PRO A 70 -11.35 -15.53 2.38
C PRO A 70 -12.10 -16.12 3.57
N THR A 71 -11.48 -16.05 4.75
CA THR A 71 -12.12 -16.30 6.05
C THR A 71 -11.80 -15.15 6.99
N ASP A 72 -12.65 -14.91 7.97
CA ASP A 72 -12.43 -13.82 8.95
C ASP A 72 -11.17 -14.07 9.77
N ASP A 73 -10.88 -15.33 10.15
CA ASP A 73 -9.70 -15.68 10.94
C ASP A 73 -8.41 -15.38 10.20
N THR A 74 -8.27 -15.84 8.94
CA THR A 74 -7.06 -15.63 8.15
C THR A 74 -6.89 -14.15 7.78
N ARG A 75 -8.00 -13.42 7.47
CA ARG A 75 -7.94 -11.98 7.19
C ARG A 75 -7.51 -11.21 8.44
N LYS A 76 -8.08 -11.50 9.61
CA LYS A 76 -7.69 -10.84 10.86
C LYS A 76 -6.23 -11.08 11.20
N SER A 77 -5.73 -12.30 11.03
CA SER A 77 -4.32 -12.61 11.25
C SER A 77 -3.41 -11.83 10.30
N VAL A 78 -3.69 -11.81 8.99
CA VAL A 78 -2.94 -11.05 7.99
C VAL A 78 -2.98 -9.54 8.31
N CYS A 79 -4.10 -9.02 8.79
CA CYS A 79 -4.26 -7.61 9.14
C CYS A 79 -3.79 -7.26 10.55
N SER A 80 -3.27 -8.21 11.31
CA SER A 80 -2.75 -7.96 12.65
C SER A 80 -1.57 -6.98 12.64
N ALA A 81 -1.27 -6.36 13.79
CA ALA A 81 -0.28 -5.29 13.88
C ALA A 81 1.17 -5.85 13.80
N GLY A 82 1.73 -5.96 12.59
CA GLY A 82 3.13 -6.34 12.36
C GLY A 82 3.81 -5.48 11.31
N ILE A 83 5.13 -5.40 11.35
CA ILE A 83 5.95 -4.80 10.30
C ILE A 83 5.86 -5.73 9.08
N GLY A 84 5.60 -5.17 7.89
CA GLY A 84 5.47 -5.97 6.64
C GLY A 84 4.05 -6.43 6.30
N ASN A 85 3.08 -6.26 7.21
CA ASN A 85 1.70 -6.69 6.94
C ASN A 85 0.98 -5.86 5.87
N SER A 86 1.53 -4.70 5.45
CA SER A 86 0.96 -3.89 4.36
C SER A 86 0.97 -4.65 3.03
N GLU A 87 2.09 -5.30 2.70
CA GLU A 87 2.22 -6.15 1.53
C GLU A 87 1.29 -7.36 1.59
N LEU A 88 1.28 -8.04 2.73
CA LEU A 88 0.43 -9.22 2.92
C LEU A 88 -1.06 -8.87 2.82
N ALA A 89 -1.48 -7.74 3.40
CA ALA A 89 -2.85 -7.27 3.34
C ALA A 89 -3.27 -6.90 1.90
N TYR A 90 -2.39 -6.20 1.17
CA TYR A 90 -2.60 -5.93 -0.25
C TYR A 90 -2.71 -7.24 -1.05
N SER A 91 -1.77 -8.17 -0.87
CA SER A 91 -1.75 -9.46 -1.55
C SER A 91 -2.98 -10.32 -1.21
N TYR A 92 -3.44 -10.28 0.05
CA TYR A 92 -4.67 -10.95 0.48
C TYR A 92 -5.90 -10.41 -0.23
N ALA A 93 -6.02 -9.07 -0.31
CA ALA A 93 -7.12 -8.43 -1.02
C ALA A 93 -7.14 -8.76 -2.52
N MET A 94 -5.95 -8.75 -3.17
CA MET A 94 -5.80 -9.05 -4.59
C MET A 94 -6.11 -10.50 -4.94
N ILE A 95 -5.55 -11.44 -4.20
CA ILE A 95 -5.51 -12.86 -4.60
C ILE A 95 -6.65 -13.65 -3.97
N ILE A 96 -7.01 -13.34 -2.72
CA ILE A 96 -7.94 -14.15 -1.93
C ILE A 96 -9.32 -13.50 -1.85
N ASP A 97 -9.41 -12.24 -1.38
CA ASP A 97 -10.69 -11.49 -1.33
C ASP A 97 -11.23 -11.17 -2.73
N LYS A 98 -10.33 -10.82 -3.65
CA LYS A 98 -10.64 -10.36 -5.03
C LYS A 98 -11.60 -9.18 -5.06
N LYS A 99 -11.60 -8.40 -3.99
CA LYS A 99 -12.42 -7.22 -3.78
C LYS A 99 -11.89 -6.38 -2.63
N PRO A 100 -12.21 -5.08 -2.58
CA PRO A 100 -11.84 -4.23 -1.46
C PRO A 100 -12.45 -4.72 -0.13
N SER A 101 -11.68 -4.55 0.95
CA SER A 101 -12.12 -4.77 2.33
C SER A 101 -11.50 -3.69 3.22
N ASP A 102 -12.25 -3.19 4.19
CA ASP A 102 -11.76 -2.13 5.08
C ASP A 102 -10.55 -2.57 5.91
N ASP A 103 -10.52 -3.82 6.35
CA ASP A 103 -9.41 -4.36 7.15
C ASP A 103 -8.11 -4.42 6.33
N THR A 104 -8.17 -5.00 5.13
CA THR A 104 -7.00 -5.11 4.26
C THR A 104 -6.56 -3.74 3.75
N ARG A 105 -7.50 -2.82 3.42
CA ARG A 105 -7.17 -1.45 3.01
C ARG A 105 -6.47 -0.69 4.13
N LYS A 106 -7.03 -0.67 5.35
CA LYS A 106 -6.44 0.00 6.50
C LYS A 106 -5.04 -0.52 6.80
N THR A 107 -4.82 -1.82 6.63
CA THR A 107 -3.51 -2.43 6.86
C THR A 107 -2.53 -2.09 5.74
N ALA A 108 -2.92 -2.19 4.47
CA ALA A 108 -2.11 -1.75 3.33
C ALA A 108 -1.73 -0.26 3.44
N CYS A 109 -2.66 0.58 3.91
CA CYS A 109 -2.46 2.01 4.15
C CYS A 109 -1.44 2.35 5.25
N LYS A 110 -0.85 1.38 5.96
CA LYS A 110 0.28 1.67 6.87
C LYS A 110 1.54 2.06 6.09
N ASP A 111 1.66 1.63 4.84
CA ASP A 111 2.74 1.96 3.92
C ASP A 111 2.19 2.69 2.68
N PRO A 112 2.75 3.87 2.29
CA PRO A 112 2.29 4.62 1.11
C PRO A 112 2.41 3.86 -0.21
N GLU A 113 3.41 3.00 -0.38
CA GLU A 113 3.58 2.20 -1.59
C GLU A 113 2.43 1.21 -1.76
N TYR A 114 2.13 0.44 -0.70
CA TYR A 114 1.03 -0.52 -0.74
C TYR A 114 -0.35 0.14 -0.73
N ALA A 115 -0.46 1.35 -0.18
CA ALA A 115 -1.67 2.17 -0.32
C ALA A 115 -1.94 2.56 -1.78
N LEU A 116 -0.89 2.97 -2.52
CA LEU A 116 -0.99 3.29 -3.95
C LEU A 116 -1.39 2.04 -4.75
N LYS A 117 -0.67 0.92 -4.57
CA LYS A 117 -1.00 -0.35 -5.23
C LYS A 117 -2.43 -0.81 -4.92
N TYR A 118 -2.88 -0.64 -3.68
CA TYR A 118 -4.24 -0.99 -3.28
C TYR A 118 -5.29 -0.13 -3.99
N ALA A 119 -5.05 1.18 -4.12
CA ALA A 119 -5.93 2.07 -4.86
C ALA A 119 -6.00 1.72 -6.35
N GLU A 120 -4.87 1.37 -6.96
CA GLU A 120 -4.78 1.06 -8.38
C GLU A 120 -5.40 -0.31 -8.72
N GLU A 121 -5.05 -1.36 -7.98
CA GLU A 121 -5.34 -2.73 -8.36
C GLU A 121 -6.53 -3.35 -7.64
N VAL A 122 -6.85 -2.90 -6.41
CA VAL A 122 -7.94 -3.45 -5.60
C VAL A 122 -9.17 -2.55 -5.61
N ASP A 123 -9.01 -1.27 -5.21
CA ASP A 123 -10.11 -0.28 -5.24
C ASP A 123 -10.46 0.13 -6.68
N LYS A 124 -9.48 0.09 -7.58
CA LYS A 124 -9.59 0.51 -8.99
C LYS A 124 -10.05 1.96 -9.14
N GLY A 125 -9.59 2.80 -8.22
CA GLY A 125 -9.94 4.21 -8.18
C GLY A 125 -9.62 4.88 -6.84
N PRO A 126 -9.93 6.15 -6.74
CA PRO A 126 -9.58 6.93 -5.57
C PRO A 126 -10.42 6.54 -4.33
N HIS A 127 -9.72 6.38 -3.20
CA HIS A 127 -10.32 6.19 -1.89
C HIS A 127 -9.66 7.11 -0.87
N LYS A 128 -10.42 7.59 0.11
CA LYS A 128 -9.92 8.53 1.12
C LYS A 128 -8.71 7.97 1.88
N ASP A 129 -8.80 6.74 2.37
CA ASP A 129 -7.75 6.14 3.20
C ASP A 129 -6.46 5.93 2.44
N THR A 130 -6.51 5.45 1.18
CA THR A 130 -5.33 5.25 0.34
C THR A 130 -4.70 6.59 -0.06
N ARG A 131 -5.51 7.62 -0.37
CA ARG A 131 -5.01 8.98 -0.63
C ARG A 131 -4.33 9.58 0.58
N ASP A 132 -4.96 9.51 1.76
CA ASP A 132 -4.40 10.04 3.00
C ASP A 132 -3.09 9.32 3.37
N ALA A 133 -2.98 8.02 3.09
CA ALA A 133 -1.75 7.26 3.27
C ALA A 133 -0.65 7.71 2.30
N CYS A 134 -0.96 7.87 1.02
CA CYS A 134 -0.01 8.38 0.01
C CYS A 134 0.46 9.81 0.31
N CYS A 135 -0.40 10.64 0.93
CA CYS A 135 -0.06 11.99 1.37
C CYS A 135 1.02 12.07 2.47
N ARG A 136 1.50 10.96 3.00
CA ARG A 136 2.66 10.92 3.91
C ARG A 136 4.01 10.94 3.17
N SER A 137 3.99 10.83 1.84
CA SER A 137 5.17 10.89 0.98
C SER A 137 4.91 11.83 -0.19
N LEU A 138 5.85 12.73 -0.47
CA LEU A 138 5.80 13.63 -1.62
C LEU A 138 5.61 12.85 -2.93
N THR A 139 6.45 11.84 -3.15
CA THR A 139 6.44 11.04 -4.37
C THR A 139 5.11 10.30 -4.56
N TYR A 140 4.66 9.56 -3.53
CA TYR A 140 3.40 8.80 -3.64
C TYR A 140 2.17 9.70 -3.69
N SER A 141 2.20 10.88 -3.04
CA SER A 141 1.14 11.87 -3.15
C SER A 141 0.98 12.41 -4.57
N TYR A 142 2.11 12.71 -5.23
CA TYR A 142 2.13 13.17 -6.63
C TYR A 142 1.63 12.08 -7.57
N ILE A 143 2.17 10.84 -7.48
CA ILE A 143 1.73 9.71 -8.30
C ILE A 143 0.24 9.43 -8.10
N TYR A 144 -0.27 9.52 -6.86
CA TYR A 144 -1.68 9.31 -6.57
C TYR A 144 -2.57 10.34 -7.28
N ALA A 145 -2.18 11.61 -7.27
CA ALA A 145 -2.92 12.67 -7.95
C ALA A 145 -2.93 12.48 -9.47
N ASP A 146 -1.78 12.08 -10.04
CA ASP A 146 -1.63 11.87 -11.48
C ASP A 146 -2.37 10.61 -11.97
N SER A 147 -2.10 9.46 -11.36
CA SER A 147 -2.54 8.16 -11.88
C SER A 147 -3.89 7.69 -11.33
N ILE A 148 -4.22 8.02 -10.08
CA ILE A 148 -5.43 7.52 -9.40
C ILE A 148 -6.55 8.57 -9.41
N ASP A 149 -6.30 9.78 -8.87
CA ASP A 149 -7.27 10.89 -8.89
C ASP A 149 -7.48 11.42 -10.32
N ARG A 150 -6.44 11.33 -11.16
CA ARG A 150 -6.41 11.86 -12.53
C ARG A 150 -6.78 13.34 -12.59
N GLY A 151 -6.33 14.08 -11.59
CA GLY A 151 -6.60 15.49 -11.45
C GLY A 151 -6.32 16.03 -10.05
N PRO A 152 -6.52 17.32 -9.88
CA PRO A 152 -6.14 18.00 -8.66
C PRO A 152 -7.02 17.61 -7.46
N HIS A 153 -6.36 17.36 -6.32
CA HIS A 153 -7.02 17.17 -5.03
C HIS A 153 -6.34 18.01 -3.94
N LYS A 154 -7.12 18.59 -3.05
CA LYS A 154 -6.63 19.50 -2.00
C LYS A 154 -5.51 18.89 -1.15
N ASN A 155 -5.64 17.63 -0.75
CA ASN A 155 -4.67 16.98 0.13
C ASN A 155 -3.33 16.74 -0.60
N THR A 156 -3.36 16.20 -1.81
CA THR A 156 -2.16 15.91 -2.61
C THR A 156 -1.45 17.21 -3.02
N ARG A 157 -2.20 18.26 -3.40
CA ARG A 157 -1.62 19.60 -3.68
C ARG A 157 -0.95 20.19 -2.45
N LYS A 158 -1.58 20.09 -1.27
CA LYS A 158 -0.99 20.58 -0.02
C LYS A 158 0.36 19.92 0.26
N VAL A 159 0.49 18.62 -0.02
CA VAL A 159 1.75 17.88 0.13
C VAL A 159 2.78 18.36 -0.89
N ALA A 160 2.39 18.50 -2.16
CA ALA A 160 3.27 18.99 -3.22
C ALA A 160 3.83 20.38 -2.89
N CYS A 161 3.02 21.29 -2.29
CA CYS A 161 3.46 22.59 -1.82
C CYS A 161 4.51 22.56 -0.68
N GLY A 162 4.85 21.39 -0.16
CA GLY A 162 5.95 21.20 0.79
C GLY A 162 7.33 21.27 0.15
N ASP A 163 7.43 21.04 -1.17
CA ASP A 163 8.66 21.11 -1.95
C ASP A 163 8.48 21.98 -3.19
N PRO A 164 9.41 22.92 -3.52
CA PRO A 164 9.26 23.83 -4.65
C PRO A 164 9.15 23.14 -6.02
N ARG A 165 9.90 22.06 -6.25
CA ARG A 165 9.85 21.31 -7.51
C ARG A 165 8.51 20.58 -7.66
N TYR A 166 8.09 19.85 -6.62
CA TYR A 166 6.80 19.19 -6.64
C TYR A 166 5.62 20.16 -6.75
N ALA A 167 5.75 21.39 -6.20
CA ALA A 167 4.75 22.42 -6.36
C ALA A 167 4.65 22.89 -7.81
N PHE A 168 5.78 23.07 -8.50
CA PHE A 168 5.82 23.36 -9.92
C PHE A 168 5.27 22.20 -10.74
N ASP A 169 5.78 20.98 -10.54
CA ASP A 169 5.35 19.80 -11.30
C ASP A 169 3.84 19.56 -11.12
N TYR A 170 3.30 19.74 -9.89
CA TYR A 170 1.87 19.61 -9.62
C TYR A 170 1.04 20.67 -10.37
N ALA A 171 1.49 21.92 -10.40
CA ALA A 171 0.79 22.99 -11.12
C ALA A 171 0.81 22.73 -12.64
N ASN A 172 1.95 22.30 -13.17
CA ASN A 172 2.14 22.04 -14.60
C ASN A 172 1.38 20.83 -15.11
N ASP A 173 1.48 19.70 -14.39
CA ASP A 173 1.03 18.40 -14.90
C ASP A 173 -0.38 18.05 -14.42
N ILE A 174 -0.77 18.47 -13.21
CA ILE A 174 -2.01 18.05 -12.56
C ILE A 174 -3.05 19.16 -12.51
N ASP A 175 -2.72 20.35 -11.96
CA ASP A 175 -3.65 21.50 -11.96
C ASP A 175 -3.88 22.05 -13.38
N LYS A 176 -2.81 22.11 -14.20
CA LYS A 176 -2.79 22.68 -15.56
C LYS A 176 -3.27 24.13 -15.60
N GLU A 177 -3.12 24.80 -14.49
CA GLU A 177 -3.48 26.22 -14.30
C GLU A 177 -2.65 26.82 -13.18
N PRO A 178 -2.37 28.14 -13.24
CA PRO A 178 -1.67 28.81 -12.17
C PRO A 178 -2.52 28.92 -10.91
N ARG A 179 -1.93 28.59 -9.76
CA ARG A 179 -2.57 28.69 -8.46
C ARG A 179 -1.62 29.37 -7.45
N ASP A 180 -2.20 30.14 -6.55
CA ASP A 180 -1.41 30.93 -5.60
C ASP A 180 -0.63 30.07 -4.60
N ASP A 181 -1.16 28.93 -4.17
CA ASP A 181 -0.50 28.02 -3.24
C ASP A 181 0.72 27.33 -3.88
N THR A 182 0.59 26.78 -5.08
CA THR A 182 1.69 26.12 -5.79
C THR A 182 2.72 27.14 -6.25
N ARG A 183 2.31 28.33 -6.75
CA ARG A 183 3.22 29.43 -7.12
C ARG A 183 4.06 29.90 -5.93
N LYS A 184 3.40 30.17 -4.79
CA LYS A 184 4.08 30.58 -3.57
C LYS A 184 5.08 29.53 -3.08
N ALA A 185 4.77 28.25 -3.24
CA ALA A 185 5.68 27.17 -2.91
C ALA A 185 6.87 27.10 -3.87
N ALA A 186 6.64 27.18 -5.20
CA ALA A 186 7.68 27.20 -6.23
C ALA A 186 8.63 28.39 -6.08
N CYS A 187 8.12 29.56 -5.66
CA CYS A 187 8.94 30.76 -5.42
C CYS A 187 9.95 30.64 -4.25
N LYS A 188 9.98 29.53 -3.54
CA LYS A 188 11.04 29.27 -2.54
C LYS A 188 12.37 28.86 -3.17
N ASP A 189 12.37 28.40 -4.42
CA ASP A 189 13.52 28.01 -5.20
C ASP A 189 13.59 28.79 -6.52
N PRO A 190 14.75 29.40 -6.90
CA PRO A 190 14.87 30.20 -8.11
C PRO A 190 14.59 29.44 -9.41
N GLU A 191 15.00 28.16 -9.51
CA GLU A 191 14.75 27.34 -10.69
C GLU A 191 13.28 27.03 -10.84
N SER A 192 12.66 26.57 -9.76
CA SER A 192 11.22 26.26 -9.73
C SER A 192 10.36 27.48 -10.02
N ALA A 193 10.76 28.68 -9.52
CA ALA A 193 10.10 29.94 -9.82
C ALA A 193 10.20 30.32 -11.30
N TYR A 194 11.40 30.16 -11.90
CA TYR A 194 11.60 30.41 -13.33
C TYR A 194 10.75 29.46 -14.17
N ARG A 195 10.78 28.17 -13.89
CA ARG A 195 9.98 27.17 -14.61
C ARG A 195 8.47 27.43 -14.46
N TYR A 196 8.04 27.80 -13.26
CA TYR A 196 6.64 28.15 -13.01
C TYR A 196 6.18 29.35 -13.85
N ALA A 197 7.02 30.39 -13.95
CA ALA A 197 6.74 31.55 -14.78
C ALA A 197 6.71 31.21 -16.29
N GLN A 198 7.60 30.30 -16.73
CA GLN A 198 7.72 29.91 -18.12
C GLN A 198 6.55 28.98 -18.57
N ASP A 199 6.20 28.00 -17.76
CA ASP A 199 5.39 26.87 -18.20
C ASP A 199 3.94 26.90 -17.63
N VAL A 200 3.71 27.63 -16.51
CA VAL A 200 2.40 27.65 -15.81
C VAL A 200 1.75 29.02 -15.84
N ASP A 201 2.48 30.10 -15.52
CA ASP A 201 1.93 31.46 -15.58
C ASP A 201 1.72 31.87 -17.05
N VAL A 202 0.55 32.39 -17.37
CA VAL A 202 0.27 32.86 -18.73
C VAL A 202 0.95 34.19 -18.98
N GLU A 203 1.19 34.99 -17.92
CA GLU A 203 1.78 36.33 -17.97
C GLU A 203 2.88 36.47 -16.92
N PRO A 204 3.89 37.35 -17.17
CA PRO A 204 4.95 37.62 -16.21
C PRO A 204 4.40 38.10 -14.87
N ARG A 205 4.89 37.55 -13.77
CA ARG A 205 4.46 37.95 -12.43
C ARG A 205 5.64 38.37 -11.55
N ASP A 206 5.36 39.34 -10.68
CA ASP A 206 6.39 39.94 -9.84
C ASP A 206 6.97 38.96 -8.80
N ASP A 207 6.17 38.05 -8.26
CA ASP A 207 6.59 37.06 -7.27
C ASP A 207 7.56 36.02 -7.87
N THR A 208 7.22 35.41 -9.01
CA THR A 208 8.09 34.45 -9.71
C THR A 208 9.37 35.14 -10.22
N ARG A 209 9.28 36.38 -10.76
CA ARG A 209 10.43 37.17 -11.18
C ARG A 209 11.38 37.46 -10.02
N LYS A 210 10.86 37.98 -8.90
CA LYS A 210 11.67 38.26 -7.72
C LYS A 210 12.34 36.99 -7.16
N ALA A 211 11.68 35.87 -7.22
CA ALA A 211 12.23 34.59 -6.78
C ALA A 211 13.33 34.07 -7.71
N ALA A 212 13.10 34.08 -9.03
CA ALA A 212 14.08 33.69 -10.05
C ALA A 212 15.34 34.59 -10.01
N CYS A 213 15.17 35.90 -9.81
CA CYS A 213 16.27 36.85 -9.72
C CYS A 213 17.19 36.68 -8.50
N LYS A 214 16.89 35.80 -7.57
CA LYS A 214 17.83 35.43 -6.49
C LYS A 214 19.02 34.63 -7.01
N SER A 215 18.93 34.05 -8.20
CA SER A 215 20.02 33.40 -8.92
C SER A 215 20.37 34.17 -10.18
N SER A 216 21.63 34.56 -10.37
CA SER A 216 22.10 35.26 -11.57
C SER A 216 21.82 34.49 -12.86
N HIS A 217 21.88 33.16 -12.78
CA HIS A 217 21.58 32.29 -13.92
C HIS A 217 20.11 32.39 -14.35
N TYR A 218 19.17 32.32 -13.41
CA TYR A 218 17.75 32.39 -13.73
C TYR A 218 17.27 33.84 -13.96
N ALA A 219 17.93 34.82 -13.34
CA ALA A 219 17.69 36.22 -13.64
C ALA A 219 18.01 36.60 -15.13
N TYR A 220 19.05 35.97 -15.69
CA TYR A 220 19.38 36.15 -17.11
C TYR A 220 18.38 35.47 -18.06
N LYS A 221 17.83 34.31 -17.62
CA LYS A 221 16.87 33.52 -18.41
C LYS A 221 15.44 34.06 -18.36
N TYR A 222 15.05 34.69 -17.25
CA TYR A 222 13.71 35.23 -17.02
C TYR A 222 13.42 36.41 -17.94
#